data_141cbf91f4466663aa7ec48e0206df89
#
_entry.id   141cbf91f4466663aa7ec48e0206df89
#
_cell.length_a   1.000
_cell.length_b   1.000
_cell.length_c   1.000
_cell.angle_alpha   90.00
_cell.angle_beta   90.00
_cell.angle_gamma   90.00
#
_symmetry.space_group_name_H-M   'P 1'
#
loop_
_entity.id
_entity.type
_entity.pdbx_description
1 polymer ?
#
loop_
_entity_poly.entity_id
_entity_poly.type
_entity_poly.pdbx_seq_one_letter_code
_entity_poly.pdbx_strand_id
1 'polypeptide(L)'
;MVGPPGLLRTALAAILAAAPGFELAGESDPDHHLTDGVVTRRPHVVLVDLDAIEDPAVLAGRWHARLPECAVVVLTSRRTARVLRRALGARARGIIAKDVAPQELLDQLRLVAEGQRMIDPVTALAALDAAVNPLNEREREVTAAAARGMSTKEIAGHLHLAPGTVRNHLSAVLRKTGARNRWEAVQRAQDAGWI
;
A
#
# COMPACT_ATOMS: atom_id res chain seq x y z
N MET A 1 -6.57 -1.01 -16.11
CA MET A 1 -6.27 -0.16 -14.93
C MET A 1 -7.36 -0.33 -13.89
N VAL A 2 -7.00 -0.34 -12.60
CA VAL A 2 -7.93 -0.43 -11.45
C VAL A 2 -7.69 0.75 -10.51
N GLY A 3 -8.71 1.56 -10.31
CA GLY A 3 -8.67 2.74 -9.44
C GLY A 3 -9.95 3.56 -9.58
N PRO A 4 -10.20 4.50 -8.66
CA PRO A 4 -11.40 5.34 -8.71
C PRO A 4 -11.44 6.19 -9.98
N PRO A 5 -12.64 6.50 -10.50
CA PRO A 5 -12.77 7.44 -11.61
C PRO A 5 -12.23 8.82 -11.18
N GLY A 6 -11.48 9.48 -12.06
CA GLY A 6 -10.91 10.79 -11.76
C GLY A 6 -9.71 11.13 -12.63
N LEU A 7 -9.09 12.28 -12.31
CA LEU A 7 -8.01 12.85 -13.11
C LEU A 7 -6.85 11.88 -13.32
N LEU A 8 -6.41 11.19 -12.26
CA LEU A 8 -5.27 10.27 -12.35
C LEU A 8 -5.54 9.13 -13.34
N ARG A 9 -6.71 8.46 -13.23
CA ARG A 9 -7.08 7.36 -14.12
C ARG A 9 -7.20 7.83 -15.57
N THR A 10 -7.85 8.96 -15.80
CA THR A 10 -8.00 9.54 -17.14
C THR A 10 -6.64 9.94 -17.74
N ALA A 11 -5.76 10.56 -16.95
CA ALA A 11 -4.43 10.95 -17.43
C ALA A 11 -3.58 9.72 -17.77
N LEU A 12 -3.59 8.69 -16.93
CA LEU A 12 -2.88 7.44 -17.19
C LEU A 12 -3.40 6.72 -18.43
N ALA A 13 -4.72 6.69 -18.63
CA ALA A 13 -5.34 6.12 -19.83
C ALA A 13 -4.87 6.86 -21.10
N ALA A 14 -4.83 8.20 -21.06
CA ALA A 14 -4.34 9.01 -22.18
C ALA A 14 -2.84 8.78 -22.46
N ILE A 15 -2.01 8.71 -21.42
CA ILE A 15 -0.57 8.44 -21.53
C ILE A 15 -0.33 7.06 -22.17
N LEU A 16 -1.03 6.03 -21.69
CA LEU A 16 -0.88 4.66 -22.21
C LEU A 16 -1.39 4.56 -23.65
N ALA A 17 -2.52 5.19 -23.97
CA ALA A 17 -3.08 5.18 -25.33
C ALA A 17 -2.19 5.91 -26.37
N ALA A 18 -1.44 6.93 -25.92
CA ALA A 18 -0.51 7.67 -26.80
C ALA A 18 0.86 7.00 -26.93
N ALA A 19 1.19 6.04 -26.07
CA ALA A 19 2.53 5.43 -26.02
C ALA A 19 2.64 4.25 -27.00
N PRO A 20 3.65 4.21 -27.88
CA PRO A 20 3.87 3.08 -28.78
C PRO A 20 4.11 1.77 -28.00
N GLY A 21 3.44 0.70 -28.44
CA GLY A 21 3.56 -0.63 -27.83
C GLY A 21 2.69 -0.84 -26.59
N PHE A 22 1.81 0.11 -26.24
CA PHE A 22 0.80 -0.05 -25.19
C PHE A 22 -0.59 -0.13 -25.79
N GLU A 23 -1.42 -0.99 -25.21
CA GLU A 23 -2.83 -1.11 -25.51
C GLU A 23 -3.62 -1.13 -24.17
N LEU A 24 -4.58 -0.24 -24.04
CA LEU A 24 -5.43 -0.20 -22.86
C LEU A 24 -6.53 -1.28 -22.97
N ALA A 25 -6.34 -2.40 -22.31
CA ALA A 25 -7.29 -3.51 -22.28
C ALA A 25 -8.62 -3.15 -21.57
N GLY A 26 -8.59 -2.20 -20.63
CA GLY A 26 -9.79 -1.73 -19.93
C GLY A 26 -9.50 -1.00 -18.64
N GLU A 27 -10.56 -0.43 -18.07
CA GLU A 27 -10.58 0.28 -16.81
C GLU A 27 -11.62 -0.34 -15.88
N SER A 28 -11.38 -0.33 -14.58
CA SER A 28 -12.30 -0.83 -13.57
C SER A 28 -12.17 -0.04 -12.27
N ASP A 29 -13.28 0.09 -11.56
CA ASP A 29 -13.27 0.58 -10.20
C ASP A 29 -12.81 -0.51 -9.24
N PRO A 30 -12.23 -0.18 -8.07
CA PRO A 30 -11.68 -1.15 -7.12
C PRO A 30 -12.70 -2.20 -6.66
N ASP A 31 -13.96 -1.80 -6.52
CA ASP A 31 -15.05 -2.63 -6.00
C ASP A 31 -15.75 -3.47 -7.09
N HIS A 32 -15.46 -3.20 -8.35
CA HIS A 32 -16.07 -3.93 -9.44
C HIS A 32 -15.32 -5.21 -9.78
N HIS A 33 -16.08 -6.24 -10.11
CA HIS A 33 -15.52 -7.50 -10.62
C HIS A 33 -14.83 -7.28 -11.96
N LEU A 34 -13.77 -8.04 -12.20
CA LEU A 34 -13.20 -8.19 -13.54
C LEU A 34 -14.30 -8.48 -14.56
N THR A 35 -14.46 -7.59 -15.52
CA THR A 35 -15.37 -7.84 -16.64
C THR A 35 -14.80 -8.94 -17.53
N ASP A 36 -15.67 -9.76 -18.11
CA ASP A 36 -15.24 -10.81 -19.02
C ASP A 36 -14.49 -10.25 -20.23
N GLY A 37 -14.82 -9.04 -20.66
CA GLY A 37 -14.11 -8.34 -21.72
C GLY A 37 -12.63 -8.07 -21.40
N VAL A 38 -12.29 -7.74 -20.16
CA VAL A 38 -10.88 -7.56 -19.74
C VAL A 38 -10.17 -8.91 -19.69
N VAL A 39 -10.84 -9.95 -19.16
CA VAL A 39 -10.26 -11.29 -19.08
C VAL A 39 -9.96 -11.85 -20.46
N THR A 40 -10.88 -11.64 -21.42
CA THR A 40 -10.74 -12.10 -22.81
C THR A 40 -9.54 -11.44 -23.51
N ARG A 41 -9.23 -10.19 -23.17
CA ARG A 41 -8.07 -9.46 -23.75
C ARG A 41 -6.73 -9.88 -23.17
N ARG A 42 -6.69 -10.70 -22.09
CA ARG A 42 -5.48 -11.23 -21.45
C ARG A 42 -4.39 -10.17 -21.26
N PRO A 43 -4.63 -9.11 -20.46
CA PRO A 43 -3.65 -8.05 -20.26
C PRO A 43 -2.36 -8.60 -19.65
N HIS A 44 -1.21 -8.11 -20.09
CA HIS A 44 0.10 -8.48 -19.54
C HIS A 44 0.31 -7.88 -18.15
N VAL A 45 -0.23 -6.67 -17.92
CA VAL A 45 -0.07 -5.90 -16.70
C VAL A 45 -1.42 -5.35 -16.24
N VAL A 46 -1.70 -5.46 -14.95
CA VAL A 46 -2.73 -4.68 -14.27
C VAL A 46 -2.08 -3.60 -13.42
N LEU A 47 -2.47 -2.35 -13.67
CA LEU A 47 -2.01 -1.19 -12.91
C LEU A 47 -3.08 -0.83 -11.88
N VAL A 48 -2.71 -0.82 -10.59
CA VAL A 48 -3.62 -0.72 -9.45
C VAL A 48 -3.29 0.49 -8.60
N ASP A 49 -4.26 1.37 -8.35
CA ASP A 49 -4.11 2.45 -7.37
C ASP A 49 -4.20 1.88 -5.94
N LEU A 50 -3.04 1.67 -5.32
CA LEU A 50 -2.95 1.06 -3.99
C LEU A 50 -3.54 1.95 -2.88
N ASP A 51 -3.51 3.27 -3.07
CA ASP A 51 -4.00 4.22 -2.07
C ASP A 51 -5.54 4.22 -1.96
N ALA A 52 -6.21 3.74 -3.02
CA ALA A 52 -7.67 3.67 -3.11
C ALA A 52 -8.25 2.29 -2.77
N ILE A 53 -7.42 1.32 -2.39
CA ILE A 53 -7.86 -0.06 -2.13
C ILE A 53 -7.61 -0.42 -0.68
N GLU A 54 -8.65 -0.91 0.01
CA GLU A 54 -8.54 -1.35 1.40
C GLU A 54 -7.71 -2.64 1.53
N ASP A 55 -8.07 -3.67 0.77
CA ASP A 55 -7.39 -4.96 0.79
C ASP A 55 -6.87 -5.36 -0.60
N PRO A 56 -5.63 -4.97 -0.94
CA PRO A 56 -5.02 -5.30 -2.22
C PRO A 56 -4.73 -6.81 -2.39
N ALA A 57 -4.60 -7.58 -1.30
CA ALA A 57 -4.33 -9.02 -1.38
C ALA A 57 -5.57 -9.78 -1.86
N VAL A 58 -6.76 -9.40 -1.38
CA VAL A 58 -8.04 -9.97 -1.85
C VAL A 58 -8.26 -9.64 -3.32
N LEU A 59 -8.01 -8.38 -3.72
CA LEU A 59 -8.14 -7.98 -5.11
C LEU A 59 -7.19 -8.77 -6.01
N ALA A 60 -5.91 -8.85 -5.64
CA ALA A 60 -4.90 -9.59 -6.39
C ALA A 60 -5.20 -11.10 -6.47
N GLY A 61 -5.75 -11.70 -5.41
CA GLY A 61 -6.20 -13.09 -5.42
C GLY A 61 -7.27 -13.35 -6.48
N ARG A 62 -8.26 -12.47 -6.57
CA ARG A 62 -9.32 -12.54 -7.60
C ARG A 62 -8.76 -12.40 -9.02
N TRP A 63 -7.80 -11.49 -9.21
CA TRP A 63 -7.13 -11.29 -10.50
C TRP A 63 -6.29 -12.48 -10.89
N HIS A 64 -5.46 -12.96 -9.97
CA HIS A 64 -4.57 -14.10 -10.23
C HIS A 64 -5.34 -15.39 -10.55
N ALA A 65 -6.50 -15.60 -9.94
CA ALA A 65 -7.36 -16.75 -10.24
C ALA A 65 -7.89 -16.77 -11.69
N ARG A 66 -8.12 -15.58 -12.28
CA ARG A 66 -8.65 -15.44 -13.65
C ARG A 66 -7.58 -15.12 -14.70
N LEU A 67 -6.48 -14.49 -14.27
CA LEU A 67 -5.36 -14.01 -15.11
C LEU A 67 -4.02 -14.32 -14.43
N PRO A 68 -3.61 -15.59 -14.34
CA PRO A 68 -2.43 -16.01 -13.58
C PRO A 68 -1.12 -15.42 -14.13
N GLU A 69 -1.05 -15.15 -15.43
CA GLU A 69 0.13 -14.60 -16.10
C GLU A 69 0.20 -13.05 -16.02
N CYS A 70 -0.88 -12.41 -15.61
CA CYS A 70 -0.95 -10.95 -15.56
C CYS A 70 -0.13 -10.42 -14.38
N ALA A 71 0.85 -9.56 -14.68
CA ALA A 71 1.66 -8.92 -13.65
C ALA A 71 0.87 -7.81 -12.94
N VAL A 72 0.90 -7.81 -11.60
CA VAL A 72 0.32 -6.74 -10.79
C VAL A 72 1.37 -5.66 -10.58
N VAL A 73 1.05 -4.43 -10.95
CA VAL A 73 1.81 -3.22 -10.65
C VAL A 73 0.95 -2.30 -9.79
N VAL A 74 1.48 -1.83 -8.68
CA VAL A 74 0.77 -0.90 -7.81
C VAL A 74 1.33 0.52 -7.95
N LEU A 75 0.44 1.49 -7.99
CA LEU A 75 0.75 2.92 -7.87
C LEU A 75 0.47 3.40 -6.46
N THR A 76 1.35 4.23 -5.91
CA THR A 76 1.17 4.80 -4.58
C THR A 76 1.78 6.20 -4.46
N SER A 77 1.15 7.05 -3.64
CA SER A 77 1.72 8.33 -3.21
C SER A 77 2.62 8.19 -1.97
N ARG A 78 2.57 7.04 -1.30
CA ARG A 78 3.25 6.80 -0.03
C ARG A 78 4.40 5.82 -0.21
N ARG A 79 5.61 6.22 0.23
CA ARG A 79 6.81 5.40 0.17
C ARG A 79 7.16 4.88 1.57
N THR A 80 6.38 3.90 2.05
CA THR A 80 6.49 3.38 3.42
C THR A 80 6.64 1.85 3.44
N ALA A 81 7.17 1.31 4.54
CA ALA A 81 7.27 -0.12 4.76
C ALA A 81 5.90 -0.83 4.71
N ARG A 82 4.85 -0.15 5.17
CA ARG A 82 3.46 -0.65 5.08
C ARG A 82 3.03 -0.83 3.63
N VAL A 83 3.37 0.13 2.76
CA VAL A 83 3.08 0.04 1.31
C VAL A 83 3.77 -1.17 0.72
N LEU A 84 5.06 -1.38 1.00
CA LEU A 84 5.78 -2.55 0.50
C LEU A 84 5.11 -3.85 0.94
N ARG A 85 4.75 -3.97 2.23
CA ARG A 85 4.07 -5.18 2.73
C ARG A 85 2.71 -5.41 2.05
N ARG A 86 1.91 -4.37 1.85
CA ARG A 86 0.63 -4.47 1.15
C ARG A 86 0.82 -4.90 -0.31
N ALA A 87 1.80 -4.32 -0.99
CA ALA A 87 2.14 -4.67 -2.37
C ALA A 87 2.63 -6.12 -2.49
N LEU A 88 3.49 -6.57 -1.56
CA LEU A 88 3.95 -7.97 -1.52
C LEU A 88 2.81 -8.94 -1.22
N GLY A 89 1.89 -8.58 -0.31
CA GLY A 89 0.66 -9.35 -0.06
C GLY A 89 -0.22 -9.48 -1.32
N ALA A 90 -0.24 -8.46 -2.16
CA ALA A 90 -0.88 -8.47 -3.47
C ALA A 90 -0.05 -9.17 -4.55
N ARG A 91 1.08 -9.79 -4.22
CA ARG A 91 2.03 -10.39 -5.19
C ARG A 91 2.46 -9.44 -6.30
N ALA A 92 2.53 -8.13 -5.99
CA ALA A 92 2.92 -7.13 -6.98
C ALA A 92 4.32 -7.41 -7.53
N ARG A 93 4.47 -7.30 -8.83
CA ARG A 93 5.77 -7.32 -9.53
C ARG A 93 6.36 -5.91 -9.65
N GLY A 94 5.51 -4.87 -9.59
CA GLY A 94 5.93 -3.47 -9.64
C GLY A 94 5.33 -2.64 -8.50
N ILE A 95 6.14 -1.75 -7.93
CA ILE A 95 5.73 -0.69 -7.02
C ILE A 95 6.27 0.60 -7.59
N ILE A 96 5.38 1.47 -8.04
CA ILE A 96 5.70 2.71 -8.74
C ILE A 96 5.08 3.89 -7.98
N ALA A 97 5.86 4.93 -7.78
CA ALA A 97 5.37 6.16 -7.17
C ALA A 97 4.49 6.95 -8.15
N LYS A 98 3.44 7.60 -7.66
CA LYS A 98 2.53 8.39 -8.50
C LYS A 98 3.14 9.69 -9.03
N ASP A 99 4.26 10.13 -8.46
CA ASP A 99 5.00 11.33 -8.88
C ASP A 99 6.14 11.05 -9.86
N VAL A 100 6.25 9.80 -10.35
CA VAL A 100 7.20 9.44 -11.39
C VAL A 100 6.86 10.13 -12.72
N ALA A 101 7.89 10.47 -13.50
CA ALA A 101 7.68 11.05 -14.82
C ALA A 101 6.95 10.07 -15.76
N PRO A 102 6.07 10.54 -16.67
CA PRO A 102 5.32 9.67 -17.57
C PRO A 102 6.18 8.69 -18.36
N GLN A 103 7.32 9.15 -18.88
CA GLN A 103 8.24 8.29 -19.64
C GLN A 103 8.83 7.18 -18.76
N GLU A 104 9.23 7.50 -17.53
CA GLU A 104 9.76 6.53 -16.59
C GLU A 104 8.70 5.49 -16.19
N LEU A 105 7.44 5.89 -16.00
CA LEU A 105 6.33 4.97 -15.79
C LEU A 105 6.22 3.95 -16.94
N LEU A 106 6.26 4.43 -18.19
CA LEU A 106 6.16 3.56 -19.37
C LEU A 106 7.33 2.58 -19.43
N ASP A 107 8.55 3.03 -19.14
CA ASP A 107 9.74 2.19 -19.17
C ASP A 107 9.68 1.12 -18.07
N GLN A 108 9.25 1.47 -16.87
CA GLN A 108 9.04 0.53 -15.76
C GLN A 108 7.94 -0.49 -16.09
N LEU A 109 6.86 -0.08 -16.73
CA LEU A 109 5.79 -1.00 -17.15
C LEU A 109 6.25 -2.00 -18.23
N ARG A 110 7.11 -1.59 -19.16
CA ARG A 110 7.73 -2.50 -20.14
C ARG A 110 8.57 -3.56 -19.45
N LEU A 111 9.46 -3.16 -18.53
CA LEU A 111 10.29 -4.08 -17.76
C LEU A 111 9.47 -5.10 -16.98
N VAL A 112 8.36 -4.66 -16.36
CA VAL A 112 7.45 -5.57 -15.65
C VAL A 112 6.74 -6.53 -16.61
N ALA A 113 6.33 -6.06 -17.78
CA ALA A 113 5.72 -6.92 -18.81
C ALA A 113 6.71 -7.98 -19.33
N GLU A 114 8.01 -7.68 -19.35
CA GLU A 114 9.10 -8.61 -19.65
C GLU A 114 9.45 -9.57 -18.50
N GLY A 115 8.72 -9.47 -17.36
CA GLY A 115 8.90 -10.36 -16.22
C GLY A 115 9.83 -9.84 -15.13
N GLN A 116 10.41 -8.65 -15.26
CA GLN A 116 11.25 -8.05 -14.24
C GLN A 116 10.44 -7.58 -13.03
N ARG A 117 11.11 -7.42 -11.89
CA ARG A 117 10.52 -6.80 -10.69
C ARG A 117 11.03 -5.37 -10.55
N MET A 118 10.08 -4.45 -10.35
CA MET A 118 10.38 -3.03 -10.17
C MET A 118 9.85 -2.56 -8.82
N ILE A 119 10.75 -2.16 -7.93
CA ILE A 119 10.39 -1.62 -6.61
C ILE A 119 10.99 -0.24 -6.50
N ASP A 120 10.15 0.75 -6.21
CA ASP A 120 10.60 2.11 -5.92
C ASP A 120 11.68 2.10 -4.83
N PRO A 121 12.89 2.65 -5.08
CA PRO A 121 14.03 2.54 -4.17
C PRO A 121 13.76 3.15 -2.80
N VAL A 122 13.00 4.25 -2.74
CA VAL A 122 12.65 4.93 -1.47
C VAL A 122 11.74 4.04 -0.63
N THR A 123 10.78 3.36 -1.28
CA THR A 123 9.90 2.39 -0.60
C THR A 123 10.69 1.18 -0.08
N ALA A 124 11.66 0.70 -0.84
CA ALA A 124 12.53 -0.40 -0.42
C ALA A 124 13.39 0.00 0.78
N LEU A 125 13.99 1.19 0.75
CA LEU A 125 14.80 1.72 1.86
C LEU A 125 13.95 1.89 3.12
N ALA A 126 12.78 2.51 3.02
CA ALA A 126 11.87 2.67 4.16
C ALA A 126 11.48 1.33 4.80
N ALA A 127 11.39 0.27 4.01
CA ALA A 127 11.11 -1.07 4.53
C ALA A 127 12.31 -1.68 5.28
N LEU A 128 13.53 -1.42 4.83
CA LEU A 128 14.76 -1.83 5.53
C LEU A 128 14.88 -1.11 6.87
N ASP A 129 14.65 0.20 6.91
CA ASP A 129 14.68 1.00 8.14
C ASP A 129 13.63 0.56 9.16
N ALA A 130 12.45 0.12 8.67
CA ALA A 130 11.35 -0.36 9.51
C ALA A 130 11.44 -1.86 9.89
N ALA A 131 12.48 -2.56 9.44
CA ALA A 131 12.60 -4.01 9.65
C ALA A 131 12.69 -4.39 11.14
N VAL A 132 13.23 -3.50 11.97
CA VAL A 132 13.28 -3.69 13.43
C VAL A 132 12.16 -2.92 14.09
N ASN A 133 11.17 -3.63 14.63
CA ASN A 133 10.11 -3.00 15.43
C ASN A 133 10.65 -2.66 16.83
N PRO A 134 10.76 -1.39 17.21
CA PRO A 134 11.28 -1.00 18.52
C PRO A 134 10.25 -1.19 19.64
N LEU A 135 8.97 -1.42 19.28
CA LEU A 135 7.87 -1.55 20.24
C LEU A 135 7.77 -3.00 20.75
N ASN A 136 7.67 -3.17 22.05
CA ASN A 136 7.31 -4.46 22.62
C ASN A 136 5.81 -4.75 22.41
N GLU A 137 5.36 -5.96 22.75
CA GLU A 137 3.99 -6.41 22.50
C GLU A 137 2.95 -5.50 23.15
N ARG A 138 3.14 -5.12 24.43
CA ARG A 138 2.22 -4.22 25.15
C ARG A 138 2.18 -2.79 24.56
N GLU A 139 3.34 -2.29 24.15
CA GLU A 139 3.41 -0.99 23.47
C GLU A 139 2.69 -1.04 22.11
N ARG A 140 2.77 -2.15 21.37
CA ARG A 140 2.01 -2.34 20.12
C ARG A 140 0.50 -2.37 20.36
N GLU A 141 0.03 -3.15 21.35
CA GLU A 141 -1.41 -3.21 21.70
C GLU A 141 -1.96 -1.83 22.08
N VAL A 142 -1.24 -1.10 22.94
CA VAL A 142 -1.61 0.25 23.34
C VAL A 142 -1.63 1.21 22.13
N THR A 143 -0.63 1.11 21.26
CA THR A 143 -0.55 1.97 20.06
C THR A 143 -1.64 1.62 19.05
N ALA A 144 -1.95 0.34 18.85
CA ALA A 144 -3.04 -0.10 17.99
C ALA A 144 -4.42 0.35 18.51
N ALA A 145 -4.65 0.31 19.83
CA ALA A 145 -5.85 0.88 20.44
C ALA A 145 -5.92 2.41 20.29
N ALA A 146 -4.74 3.07 20.40
CA ALA A 146 -4.61 4.50 20.15
C ALA A 146 -4.95 4.88 18.70
N ALA A 147 -4.58 4.04 17.73
CA ALA A 147 -4.87 4.22 16.31
C ALA A 147 -6.39 4.17 16.00
N ARG A 148 -7.16 3.47 16.80
CA ARG A 148 -8.64 3.44 16.74
C ARG A 148 -9.31 4.67 17.37
N GLY A 149 -8.54 5.67 17.82
CA GLY A 149 -9.07 6.88 18.43
C GLY A 149 -9.43 6.75 19.92
N MET A 150 -9.16 5.60 20.56
CA MET A 150 -9.53 5.35 21.96
C MET A 150 -8.77 6.29 22.92
N SER A 151 -9.45 6.86 23.90
CA SER A 151 -8.85 7.62 25.00
C SER A 151 -8.01 6.71 25.91
N THR A 152 -7.13 7.31 26.72
CA THR A 152 -6.32 6.55 27.71
C THR A 152 -7.19 5.71 28.65
N LYS A 153 -8.38 6.19 29.03
CA LYS A 153 -9.31 5.47 29.91
C LYS A 153 -9.95 4.27 29.19
N GLU A 154 -10.34 4.45 27.93
CA GLU A 154 -10.89 3.37 27.10
C GLU A 154 -9.84 2.29 26.80
N ILE A 155 -8.60 2.70 26.48
CA ILE A 155 -7.48 1.75 26.31
C ILE A 155 -7.23 0.96 27.59
N ALA A 156 -7.24 1.63 28.75
CA ALA A 156 -7.06 0.97 30.05
C ALA A 156 -8.14 -0.09 30.30
N GLY A 157 -9.40 0.23 30.02
CA GLY A 157 -10.50 -0.74 30.12
C GLY A 157 -10.37 -1.87 29.09
N HIS A 158 -10.06 -1.55 27.84
CA HIS A 158 -9.95 -2.53 26.75
C HIS A 158 -8.81 -3.54 26.97
N LEU A 159 -7.66 -3.09 27.50
CA LEU A 159 -6.49 -3.93 27.72
C LEU A 159 -6.34 -4.44 29.17
N HIS A 160 -7.33 -4.17 30.03
CA HIS A 160 -7.31 -4.51 31.47
C HIS A 160 -6.06 -3.97 32.18
N LEU A 161 -5.74 -2.70 31.93
CA LEU A 161 -4.60 -1.99 32.53
C LEU A 161 -5.07 -0.80 33.39
N ALA A 162 -4.22 -0.36 34.31
CA ALA A 162 -4.43 0.92 34.98
C ALA A 162 -4.17 2.09 34.02
N PRO A 163 -4.94 3.22 34.09
CA PRO A 163 -4.71 4.39 33.23
C PRO A 163 -3.28 4.96 33.31
N GLY A 164 -2.64 4.85 34.46
CA GLY A 164 -1.23 5.21 34.65
C GLY A 164 -0.27 4.34 33.83
N THR A 165 -0.53 3.04 33.77
CA THR A 165 0.25 2.09 32.96
C THR A 165 0.13 2.41 31.48
N VAL A 166 -1.07 2.73 31.00
CA VAL A 166 -1.28 3.14 29.59
C VAL A 166 -0.49 4.41 29.27
N ARG A 167 -0.49 5.42 30.17
CA ARG A 167 0.33 6.64 29.98
C ARG A 167 1.82 6.32 29.90
N ASN A 168 2.32 5.40 30.73
CA ASN A 168 3.72 4.99 30.71
C ASN A 168 4.08 4.30 29.37
N HIS A 169 3.23 3.40 28.87
CA HIS A 169 3.43 2.78 27.55
C HIS A 169 3.41 3.81 26.43
N LEU A 170 2.45 4.74 26.42
CA LEU A 170 2.41 5.81 25.41
C LEU A 170 3.66 6.70 25.47
N SER A 171 4.16 7.05 26.65
CA SER A 171 5.41 7.80 26.80
C SER A 171 6.62 7.02 26.29
N ALA A 172 6.67 5.71 26.51
CA ALA A 172 7.72 4.84 25.96
C ALA A 172 7.63 4.78 24.43
N VAL A 173 6.43 4.66 23.88
CA VAL A 173 6.17 4.68 22.42
C VAL A 173 6.66 5.99 21.82
N LEU A 174 6.30 7.14 22.39
CA LEU A 174 6.78 8.45 21.93
C LEU A 174 8.30 8.51 21.84
N ARG A 175 8.99 8.08 22.90
CA ARG A 175 10.46 8.06 22.94
C ARG A 175 11.07 7.11 21.90
N LYS A 176 10.52 5.89 21.77
CA LYS A 176 11.02 4.88 20.84
C LYS A 176 10.79 5.22 19.38
N THR A 177 9.67 5.88 19.08
CA THR A 177 9.35 6.33 17.73
C THR A 177 9.94 7.71 17.39
N GLY A 178 10.49 8.43 18.37
CA GLY A 178 10.95 9.81 18.20
C GLY A 178 9.81 10.79 17.89
N ALA A 179 8.57 10.44 18.23
CA ALA A 179 7.39 11.24 17.93
C ALA A 179 7.17 12.33 18.99
N ARG A 180 6.65 13.48 18.56
CA ARG A 180 6.37 14.62 19.43
C ARG A 180 5.04 14.51 20.17
N ASN A 181 4.11 13.72 19.62
CA ASN A 181 2.78 13.52 20.19
C ASN A 181 2.23 12.15 19.79
N ARG A 182 1.12 11.77 20.46
CA ARG A 182 0.46 10.47 20.28
C ARG A 182 0.04 10.21 18.83
N TRP A 183 -0.51 11.22 18.15
CA TRP A 183 -0.95 11.08 16.78
C TRP A 183 0.23 10.75 15.83
N GLU A 184 1.33 11.49 15.97
CA GLU A 184 2.55 11.25 15.20
C GLU A 184 3.15 9.86 15.49
N ALA A 185 3.12 9.41 16.75
CA ALA A 185 3.59 8.09 17.13
C ALA A 185 2.76 6.97 16.46
N VAL A 186 1.44 7.14 16.42
CA VAL A 186 0.54 6.22 15.72
C VAL A 186 0.83 6.20 14.23
N GLN A 187 0.97 7.38 13.60
CA GLN A 187 1.28 7.45 12.16
C GLN A 187 2.61 6.75 11.83
N ARG A 188 3.67 7.05 12.58
CA ARG A 188 4.97 6.39 12.39
C ARG A 188 4.89 4.88 12.55
N ALA A 189 4.18 4.40 13.57
CA ALA A 189 4.01 2.96 13.81
C ALA A 189 3.21 2.28 12.68
N GLN A 190 2.18 2.95 12.14
CA GLN A 190 1.40 2.48 11.01
C GLN A 190 2.23 2.46 9.71
N ASP A 191 2.96 3.54 9.43
CA ASP A 191 3.79 3.66 8.21
C ASP A 191 4.95 2.65 8.22
N ALA A 192 5.55 2.43 9.39
CA ALA A 192 6.53 1.37 9.59
C ALA A 192 5.87 -0.04 9.60
N GLY A 193 4.54 -0.12 9.73
CA GLY A 193 3.77 -1.36 9.84
C GLY A 193 4.11 -2.17 11.10
N TRP A 194 4.41 -1.48 12.18
CA TRP A 194 4.60 -2.10 13.51
C TRP A 194 3.27 -2.43 14.19
N ILE A 195 2.19 -1.74 13.73
CA ILE A 195 0.80 -1.98 14.16
C ILE A 195 -0.13 -2.01 12.94
#